data_d9b22dc4543cecbec4580d918664cf00
#
_entry.id   d9b22dc4543cecbec4580d918664cf00
#
_cell.length_a   1.000
_cell.length_b   1.000
_cell.length_c   1.000
_cell.angle_alpha   90.00
_cell.angle_beta   90.00
_cell.angle_gamma   90.00
#
_symmetry.space_group_name_H-M   'P 1'
#
loop_
_entity.id
_entity.type
_entity.pdbx_description
1 polymer ?
#
loop_
_entity_poly.entity_id
_entity_poly.type
_entity_poly.pdbx_seq_one_letter_code
_entity_poly.pdbx_strand_id
1 'polypeptide(L)'
;MVSSGSFFLCGLQGCRTDGCLPELVDCLESGLRVELEMFRERFPVLDSYNDRWALVTGASSGIGAEFATQLAARGMHLILVARRADLMQELAQNLNTRHGTNCHIVTIDLSTVDAGRKLIEEVRRLGVQVELLVNNAGVGMVGDIETTSPDVIRQMLSLNILTSTDLTYHLLPGMLERGHGAIINVSSAAAFQPVAFMAAYAASKSFLLHFSEALWAEARSRGVTIVALCPGVTRTDFFSIAGVPGWLEKHTSMPPAKVVRAAIRTMEKRRQFVVPGWKNYLLTILVRLATRRTAVNESKRFFRPGRRAEEAAANSTAQGQDAEN
;
A
#
# COMPACT_ATOMS: atom_id res chain seq x y z
N MET A 1 -3.28 -38.57 -7.62
CA MET A 1 -2.49 -39.15 -8.72
C MET A 1 -3.30 -39.00 -10.00
N VAL A 2 -3.06 -37.96 -10.78
CA VAL A 2 -3.49 -37.87 -12.19
C VAL A 2 -2.34 -37.22 -12.92
N SER A 3 -1.81 -37.93 -13.92
CA SER A 3 -0.59 -37.66 -14.66
C SER A 3 -0.72 -36.39 -15.52
N SER A 4 0.03 -35.37 -15.20
CA SER A 4 0.28 -34.18 -15.99
C SER A 4 1.56 -34.36 -16.84
N GLY A 5 1.48 -35.08 -17.91
CA GLY A 5 2.67 -35.40 -18.69
C GLY A 5 2.47 -35.70 -20.19
N SER A 6 1.50 -35.09 -20.86
CA SER A 6 1.25 -35.48 -22.27
C SER A 6 0.80 -34.36 -23.23
N PHE A 7 1.02 -33.07 -22.94
CA PHE A 7 0.61 -32.01 -23.89
C PHE A 7 1.78 -31.20 -24.50
N PHE A 8 3.03 -31.53 -24.24
CA PHE A 8 4.20 -30.73 -24.71
C PHE A 8 5.01 -31.35 -25.85
N LEU A 9 4.54 -32.41 -26.50
CA LEU A 9 5.35 -33.12 -27.52
C LEU A 9 4.71 -33.24 -28.91
N CYS A 10 3.79 -32.39 -29.30
CA CYS A 10 3.21 -32.43 -30.65
C CYS A 10 3.42 -31.13 -31.43
N GLY A 11 4.64 -30.75 -31.71
CA GLY A 11 4.93 -29.52 -32.51
C GLY A 11 6.34 -29.33 -33.00
N LEU A 12 7.28 -30.21 -32.71
CA LEU A 12 8.68 -30.00 -33.07
C LEU A 12 9.23 -30.89 -34.18
N GLN A 13 8.37 -31.48 -35.01
CA GLN A 13 8.84 -32.18 -36.20
C GLN A 13 8.48 -31.36 -37.46
N GLY A 14 9.38 -30.44 -37.87
CA GLY A 14 9.25 -29.80 -39.18
C GLY A 14 9.64 -28.34 -39.32
N CYS A 15 10.16 -27.67 -38.32
CA CYS A 15 10.52 -26.26 -38.43
C CYS A 15 11.95 -26.06 -38.91
N ARG A 16 12.14 -25.61 -40.16
CA ARG A 16 13.41 -25.09 -40.67
C ARG A 16 13.67 -23.69 -40.12
N THR A 17 14.89 -23.39 -39.76
CA THR A 17 15.39 -22.43 -38.81
C THR A 17 15.24 -20.92 -39.10
N ASP A 18 14.52 -20.44 -40.09
CA ASP A 18 14.55 -19.01 -40.47
C ASP A 18 13.19 -18.33 -40.62
N GLY A 19 12.21 -18.64 -39.75
CA GLY A 19 10.91 -17.95 -39.77
C GLY A 19 10.01 -18.14 -38.54
N CYS A 20 10.39 -19.00 -37.61
CA CYS A 20 9.47 -19.47 -36.54
C CYS A 20 9.45 -18.65 -35.24
N LEU A 21 10.30 -17.66 -35.09
CA LEU A 21 10.34 -16.87 -33.84
C LEU A 21 9.06 -16.05 -33.57
N PRO A 22 8.44 -15.36 -34.55
CA PRO A 22 7.20 -14.63 -34.32
C PRO A 22 6.02 -15.55 -34.00
N GLU A 23 5.85 -16.67 -34.71
CA GLU A 23 4.78 -17.63 -34.49
C GLU A 23 4.92 -18.37 -33.15
N LEU A 24 6.14 -18.62 -32.69
CA LEU A 24 6.42 -19.21 -31.37
C LEU A 24 6.11 -18.22 -30.24
N VAL A 25 6.40 -16.94 -30.43
CA VAL A 25 6.06 -15.88 -29.46
C VAL A 25 4.54 -15.70 -29.39
N ASP A 26 3.84 -15.66 -30.51
CA ASP A 26 2.39 -15.54 -30.56
C ASP A 26 1.68 -16.79 -29.97
N CYS A 27 2.22 -17.98 -30.20
CA CYS A 27 1.71 -19.22 -29.60
C CYS A 27 1.94 -19.28 -28.10
N LEU A 28 3.10 -18.82 -27.60
CA LEU A 28 3.41 -18.70 -26.18
C LEU A 28 2.57 -17.60 -25.51
N GLU A 29 2.36 -16.47 -26.18
CA GLU A 29 1.50 -15.40 -25.66
C GLU A 29 0.02 -15.80 -25.63
N SER A 30 -0.46 -16.51 -26.65
CA SER A 30 -1.85 -17.01 -26.69
C SER A 30 -2.07 -18.13 -25.66
N GLY A 31 -1.13 -19.06 -25.53
CA GLY A 31 -1.18 -20.11 -24.50
C GLY A 31 -1.16 -19.55 -23.10
N LEU A 32 -0.26 -18.57 -22.82
CA LEU A 32 -0.22 -17.85 -21.53
C LEU A 32 -1.48 -17.02 -21.28
N ARG A 33 -2.11 -16.45 -22.30
CA ARG A 33 -3.39 -15.73 -22.14
C ARG A 33 -4.52 -16.68 -21.77
N VAL A 34 -4.64 -17.82 -22.45
CA VAL A 34 -5.67 -18.83 -22.18
C VAL A 34 -5.48 -19.43 -20.78
N GLU A 35 -4.25 -19.75 -20.35
CA GLU A 35 -3.98 -20.20 -18.99
C GLU A 35 -4.29 -19.13 -17.94
N LEU A 36 -3.97 -17.86 -18.22
CA LEU A 36 -4.30 -16.73 -17.35
C LEU A 36 -5.80 -16.46 -17.27
N GLU A 37 -6.55 -16.65 -18.37
CA GLU A 37 -8.00 -16.51 -18.38
C GLU A 37 -8.68 -17.68 -17.65
N MET A 38 -8.29 -18.93 -17.90
CA MET A 38 -8.79 -20.08 -17.16
C MET A 38 -8.44 -20.01 -15.66
N PHE A 39 -7.28 -19.45 -15.31
CA PHE A 39 -6.90 -19.24 -13.92
C PHE A 39 -7.75 -18.14 -13.26
N ARG A 40 -8.12 -17.09 -14.01
CA ARG A 40 -9.04 -16.03 -13.55
C ARG A 40 -10.45 -16.53 -13.30
N GLU A 41 -10.97 -17.40 -14.17
CA GLU A 41 -12.29 -18.02 -14.03
C GLU A 41 -12.32 -19.02 -12.87
N ARG A 42 -11.20 -19.71 -12.62
CA ARG A 42 -11.12 -20.73 -11.58
C ARG A 42 -11.01 -20.17 -10.16
N PHE A 43 -10.46 -18.96 -10.01
CA PHE A 43 -10.27 -18.32 -8.71
C PHE A 43 -10.54 -16.79 -8.82
N PRO A 44 -11.79 -16.33 -8.77
CA PRO A 44 -12.06 -14.90 -8.69
C PRO A 44 -11.41 -14.32 -7.43
N VAL A 45 -10.86 -13.11 -7.52
CA VAL A 45 -10.19 -12.44 -6.36
C VAL A 45 -11.19 -12.23 -5.24
N LEU A 46 -12.38 -11.75 -5.63
CA LEU A 46 -13.58 -11.67 -4.84
C LEU A 46 -14.72 -12.07 -5.79
N ASP A 47 -15.54 -13.07 -5.44
CA ASP A 47 -16.69 -13.49 -6.25
C ASP A 47 -17.68 -12.35 -6.46
N SER A 48 -17.80 -11.49 -5.44
CA SER A 48 -18.58 -10.26 -5.43
C SER A 48 -18.00 -9.33 -4.37
N TYR A 49 -18.17 -8.04 -4.58
CA TYR A 49 -17.95 -7.04 -3.52
C TYR A 49 -19.16 -6.95 -2.57
N ASN A 50 -20.37 -7.30 -3.07
CA ASN A 50 -21.61 -7.15 -2.31
C ASN A 50 -21.59 -8.01 -1.04
N ASP A 51 -22.00 -7.40 0.05
CA ASP A 51 -22.14 -8.02 1.37
C ASP A 51 -20.84 -8.62 1.94
N ARG A 52 -19.69 -8.28 1.37
CA ARG A 52 -18.36 -8.68 1.87
C ARG A 52 -17.76 -7.60 2.76
N TRP A 53 -16.94 -8.01 3.72
CA TRP A 53 -16.31 -7.08 4.66
C TRP A 53 -14.88 -6.72 4.26
N ALA A 54 -14.59 -5.43 4.28
CA ALA A 54 -13.23 -4.90 4.16
C ALA A 54 -12.78 -4.26 5.47
N LEU A 55 -11.57 -4.59 5.91
CA LEU A 55 -10.88 -3.92 7.01
C LEU A 55 -9.96 -2.85 6.46
N VAL A 56 -10.19 -1.59 6.82
CA VAL A 56 -9.39 -0.45 6.35
C VAL A 56 -8.74 0.26 7.52
N THR A 57 -7.40 0.17 7.61
CA THR A 57 -6.64 0.90 8.62
C THR A 57 -6.30 2.32 8.16
N GLY A 58 -6.25 3.29 9.09
CA GLY A 58 -6.05 4.70 8.77
C GLY A 58 -7.24 5.30 8.00
N ALA A 59 -8.46 4.83 8.27
CA ALA A 59 -9.67 5.16 7.51
C ALA A 59 -10.18 6.59 7.73
N SER A 60 -9.65 7.34 8.69
CA SER A 60 -10.18 8.67 9.06
C SER A 60 -9.84 9.80 8.07
N SER A 61 -8.92 9.59 7.12
CA SER A 61 -8.56 10.62 6.13
C SER A 61 -7.79 10.04 4.92
N GLY A 62 -7.57 10.89 3.91
CA GLY A 62 -6.65 10.64 2.81
C GLY A 62 -6.96 9.37 2.00
N ILE A 63 -5.96 8.54 1.78
CA ILE A 63 -6.07 7.31 0.99
C ILE A 63 -7.00 6.30 1.67
N GLY A 64 -6.98 6.20 3.02
CA GLY A 64 -7.83 5.26 3.77
C GLY A 64 -9.32 5.60 3.67
N ALA A 65 -9.68 6.87 3.85
CA ALA A 65 -11.07 7.31 3.67
C ALA A 65 -11.56 7.13 2.22
N GLU A 66 -10.68 7.34 1.26
CA GLU A 66 -10.99 7.10 -0.14
C GLU A 66 -11.17 5.61 -0.46
N PHE A 67 -10.36 4.70 0.14
CA PHE A 67 -10.61 3.26 0.06
C PHE A 67 -12.00 2.91 0.60
N ALA A 68 -12.34 3.41 1.79
CA ALA A 68 -13.66 3.19 2.38
C ALA A 68 -14.77 3.64 1.41
N THR A 69 -14.65 4.82 0.81
CA THR A 69 -15.61 5.37 -0.14
C THR A 69 -15.76 4.51 -1.40
N GLN A 70 -14.66 4.12 -2.03
CA GLN A 70 -14.71 3.33 -3.26
C GLN A 70 -15.14 1.88 -3.03
N LEU A 71 -14.86 1.30 -1.87
CA LEU A 71 -15.29 -0.06 -1.52
C LEU A 71 -16.78 -0.08 -1.15
N ALA A 72 -17.27 0.91 -0.39
CA ALA A 72 -18.68 1.08 -0.11
C ALA A 72 -19.51 1.22 -1.41
N ALA A 73 -19.05 2.04 -2.36
CA ALA A 73 -19.68 2.21 -3.66
C ALA A 73 -19.72 0.93 -4.52
N ARG A 74 -18.97 -0.11 -4.13
CA ARG A 74 -18.98 -1.45 -4.73
C ARG A 74 -19.83 -2.47 -3.94
N GLY A 75 -20.47 -2.02 -2.85
CA GLY A 75 -21.35 -2.86 -2.03
C GLY A 75 -20.66 -3.56 -0.86
N MET A 76 -19.40 -3.24 -0.54
CA MET A 76 -18.73 -3.81 0.63
C MET A 76 -19.19 -3.15 1.92
N HIS A 77 -19.28 -3.94 2.97
CA HIS A 77 -19.33 -3.49 4.37
C HIS A 77 -17.92 -3.22 4.88
N LEU A 78 -17.77 -2.36 5.89
CA LEU A 78 -16.47 -1.83 6.28
C LEU A 78 -16.21 -1.96 7.77
N ILE A 79 -14.97 -2.32 8.12
CA ILE A 79 -14.39 -2.10 9.45
C ILE A 79 -13.41 -0.95 9.31
N LEU A 80 -13.81 0.21 9.82
CA LEU A 80 -13.03 1.45 9.78
C LEU A 80 -12.15 1.55 11.03
N VAL A 81 -10.85 1.66 10.85
CA VAL A 81 -9.89 1.65 11.95
C VAL A 81 -9.01 2.89 11.92
N ALA A 82 -9.07 3.72 12.96
CA ALA A 82 -8.20 4.88 13.16
C ALA A 82 -8.28 5.38 14.62
N ARG A 83 -7.56 6.47 14.93
CA ARG A 83 -7.61 7.13 16.25
C ARG A 83 -8.75 8.13 16.38
N ARG A 84 -9.16 8.78 15.29
CA ARG A 84 -10.18 9.85 15.25
C ARG A 84 -11.55 9.25 15.04
N ALA A 85 -12.28 9.00 16.12
CA ALA A 85 -13.59 8.36 16.09
C ALA A 85 -14.65 9.23 15.40
N ASP A 86 -14.63 10.54 15.65
CA ASP A 86 -15.52 11.55 15.07
C ASP A 86 -15.52 11.52 13.53
N LEU A 87 -14.34 11.56 12.92
CA LEU A 87 -14.20 11.51 11.46
C LEU A 87 -14.65 10.17 10.87
N MET A 88 -14.43 9.07 11.60
CA MET A 88 -14.90 7.76 11.15
C MET A 88 -16.42 7.63 11.26
N GLN A 89 -17.05 8.24 12.28
CA GLN A 89 -18.50 8.27 12.44
C GLN A 89 -19.16 9.07 11.31
N GLU A 90 -18.63 10.25 11.01
CA GLU A 90 -19.11 11.07 9.88
C GLU A 90 -18.98 10.31 8.55
N LEU A 91 -17.82 9.68 8.31
CA LEU A 91 -17.59 8.88 7.12
C LEU A 91 -18.60 7.71 7.04
N ALA A 92 -18.78 6.95 8.14
CA ALA A 92 -19.69 5.82 8.20
C ALA A 92 -21.15 6.22 7.91
N GLN A 93 -21.62 7.33 8.47
CA GLN A 93 -22.96 7.88 8.20
C GLN A 93 -23.14 8.25 6.72
N ASN A 94 -22.14 8.93 6.14
CA ASN A 94 -22.15 9.29 4.73
C ASN A 94 -22.19 8.04 3.82
N LEU A 95 -21.41 7.01 4.14
CA LEU A 95 -21.35 5.78 3.34
C LEU A 95 -22.64 4.96 3.49
N ASN A 96 -23.21 4.90 4.68
CA ASN A 96 -24.51 4.25 4.89
C ASN A 96 -25.61 4.95 4.09
N THR A 97 -25.70 6.30 4.19
CA THR A 97 -26.72 7.07 3.48
C THR A 97 -26.62 6.94 1.97
N ARG A 98 -25.41 6.90 1.41
CA ARG A 98 -25.20 6.87 -0.05
C ARG A 98 -25.25 5.46 -0.65
N HIS A 99 -24.82 4.46 0.09
CA HIS A 99 -24.56 3.11 -0.45
C HIS A 99 -25.20 1.98 0.36
N GLY A 100 -25.89 2.28 1.47
CA GLY A 100 -26.42 1.24 2.37
C GLY A 100 -25.33 0.42 3.09
N THR A 101 -24.10 0.95 3.14
CA THR A 101 -22.94 0.24 3.70
C THR A 101 -23.04 0.15 5.22
N ASN A 102 -22.92 -1.06 5.78
CA ASN A 102 -22.72 -1.24 7.21
C ASN A 102 -21.26 -0.97 7.56
N CYS A 103 -21.04 -0.16 8.59
CA CYS A 103 -19.71 0.18 9.07
C CYS A 103 -19.55 -0.17 10.56
N HIS A 104 -18.53 -0.94 10.90
CA HIS A 104 -18.02 -1.06 12.26
C HIS A 104 -16.85 -0.08 12.44
N ILE A 105 -16.82 0.61 13.58
CA ILE A 105 -15.76 1.56 13.90
C ILE A 105 -14.94 1.00 15.05
N VAL A 106 -13.62 0.88 14.82
CA VAL A 106 -12.66 0.46 15.85
C VAL A 106 -11.68 1.60 16.10
N THR A 107 -11.81 2.23 17.26
CA THR A 107 -10.91 3.33 17.66
C THR A 107 -9.71 2.77 18.41
N ILE A 108 -8.54 2.80 17.76
CA ILE A 108 -7.30 2.25 18.31
C ILE A 108 -6.07 3.00 17.77
N ASP A 109 -5.05 3.17 18.62
CA ASP A 109 -3.73 3.62 18.18
C ASP A 109 -2.88 2.42 17.74
N LEU A 110 -2.72 2.30 16.43
CA LEU A 110 -1.97 1.22 15.81
C LEU A 110 -0.43 1.35 15.92
N SER A 111 0.09 2.43 16.50
CA SER A 111 1.51 2.62 16.75
C SER A 111 2.00 1.97 18.07
N THR A 112 1.07 1.53 18.90
CA THR A 112 1.37 0.91 20.20
C THR A 112 1.78 -0.56 20.06
N VAL A 113 2.44 -1.07 21.10
CA VAL A 113 2.83 -2.48 21.16
C VAL A 113 1.58 -3.37 21.13
N ASP A 114 1.64 -4.49 20.41
CA ASP A 114 0.54 -5.46 20.23
C ASP A 114 -0.75 -4.89 19.61
N ALA A 115 -0.70 -3.71 19.00
CA ALA A 115 -1.89 -3.09 18.43
C ALA A 115 -2.54 -3.95 17.34
N GLY A 116 -1.73 -4.62 16.49
CA GLY A 116 -2.23 -5.55 15.48
C GLY A 116 -3.01 -6.69 16.10
N ARG A 117 -2.48 -7.33 17.15
CA ARG A 117 -3.16 -8.42 17.86
C ARG A 117 -4.46 -7.95 18.52
N LYS A 118 -4.44 -6.80 19.21
CA LYS A 118 -5.65 -6.22 19.82
C LYS A 118 -6.73 -5.93 18.78
N LEU A 119 -6.35 -5.37 17.63
CA LEU A 119 -7.30 -5.13 16.54
C LEU A 119 -7.91 -6.44 16.03
N ILE A 120 -7.13 -7.50 15.87
CA ILE A 120 -7.67 -8.80 15.45
C ILE A 120 -8.64 -9.39 16.47
N GLU A 121 -8.38 -9.22 17.75
CA GLU A 121 -9.32 -9.62 18.82
C GLU A 121 -10.66 -8.87 18.70
N GLU A 122 -10.62 -7.56 18.45
CA GLU A 122 -11.84 -6.77 18.20
C GLU A 122 -12.57 -7.24 16.93
N VAL A 123 -11.85 -7.46 15.84
CA VAL A 123 -12.45 -7.96 14.58
C VAL A 123 -13.12 -9.32 14.77
N ARG A 124 -12.52 -10.22 15.54
CA ARG A 124 -13.13 -11.53 15.88
C ARG A 124 -14.41 -11.38 16.69
N ARG A 125 -14.48 -10.40 17.61
CA ARG A 125 -15.72 -10.13 18.40
C ARG A 125 -16.87 -9.64 17.53
N LEU A 126 -16.58 -8.98 16.39
CA LEU A 126 -17.61 -8.56 15.45
C LEU A 126 -18.28 -9.75 14.73
N GLY A 127 -17.67 -10.93 14.75
CA GLY A 127 -18.22 -12.15 14.13
C GLY A 127 -18.29 -12.07 12.59
N VAL A 128 -17.54 -11.18 11.95
CA VAL A 128 -17.56 -10.98 10.50
C VAL A 128 -16.30 -11.54 9.85
N GLN A 129 -16.44 -12.01 8.61
CA GLN A 129 -15.35 -12.55 7.82
C GLN A 129 -14.73 -11.45 6.95
N VAL A 130 -13.47 -11.12 7.19
CA VAL A 130 -12.74 -10.12 6.39
C VAL A 130 -12.29 -10.76 5.07
N GLU A 131 -12.77 -10.20 3.96
CA GLU A 131 -12.41 -10.61 2.60
C GLU A 131 -11.34 -9.71 1.98
N LEU A 132 -11.28 -8.46 2.41
CA LEU A 132 -10.27 -7.50 1.95
C LEU A 132 -9.62 -6.80 3.15
N LEU A 133 -8.30 -6.91 3.26
CA LEU A 133 -7.50 -6.12 4.20
C LEU A 133 -6.83 -4.97 3.45
N VAL A 134 -7.00 -3.75 3.91
CA VAL A 134 -6.26 -2.57 3.45
C VAL A 134 -5.37 -2.06 4.58
N ASN A 135 -4.11 -2.46 4.57
CA ASN A 135 -3.06 -1.93 5.44
C ASN A 135 -2.61 -0.56 4.93
N ASN A 136 -3.37 0.48 5.31
CA ASN A 136 -3.12 1.84 4.86
C ASN A 136 -2.57 2.73 5.99
N ALA A 137 -2.86 2.44 7.26
CA ALA A 137 -2.32 3.22 8.37
C ALA A 137 -0.79 3.31 8.28
N GLY A 138 -0.27 4.51 8.36
CA GLY A 138 1.15 4.77 8.28
C GLY A 138 1.47 6.24 8.42
N VAL A 139 2.64 6.53 8.93
CA VAL A 139 3.17 7.88 9.07
C VAL A 139 4.55 7.98 8.45
N GLY A 140 4.92 9.18 8.04
CA GLY A 140 6.28 9.51 7.62
C GLY A 140 6.90 10.50 8.59
N MET A 141 8.20 10.67 8.45
CA MET A 141 8.96 11.72 9.11
C MET A 141 10.02 12.22 8.17
N VAL A 142 10.18 13.52 8.09
CA VAL A 142 11.24 14.21 7.37
C VAL A 142 12.07 14.99 8.39
N GLY A 143 13.36 14.71 8.48
CA GLY A 143 14.26 15.41 9.41
C GLY A 143 15.63 14.75 9.52
N ASP A 144 16.54 15.46 10.17
CA ASP A 144 17.86 14.95 10.49
C ASP A 144 17.77 13.91 11.62
N ILE A 145 18.61 12.89 11.55
CA ILE A 145 18.55 11.79 12.52
C ILE A 145 18.90 12.23 13.94
N GLU A 146 19.79 13.18 14.08
CA GLU A 146 20.24 13.73 15.36
C GLU A 146 19.16 14.57 16.08
N THR A 147 18.20 15.12 15.34
CA THR A 147 17.09 15.92 15.89
C THR A 147 15.82 15.10 16.08
N THR A 148 15.79 13.87 15.56
CA THR A 148 14.61 13.00 15.60
C THR A 148 14.61 12.14 16.85
N SER A 149 13.51 12.18 17.63
CA SER A 149 13.36 11.30 18.81
C SER A 149 13.34 9.82 18.40
N PRO A 150 14.15 8.95 19.05
CA PRO A 150 14.11 7.51 18.82
C PRO A 150 12.74 6.88 19.06
N ASP A 151 11.92 7.44 19.96
CA ASP A 151 10.58 6.92 20.27
C ASP A 151 9.61 7.16 19.10
N VAL A 152 9.70 8.31 18.44
CA VAL A 152 8.92 8.60 17.25
C VAL A 152 9.28 7.63 16.11
N ILE A 153 10.57 7.31 15.95
CA ILE A 153 11.01 6.30 14.97
C ILE A 153 10.46 4.91 15.32
N ARG A 154 10.52 4.50 16.59
CA ARG A 154 9.93 3.22 17.04
C ARG A 154 8.43 3.15 16.76
N GLN A 155 7.67 4.19 17.10
CA GLN A 155 6.22 4.28 16.82
C GLN A 155 5.93 4.20 15.32
N MET A 156 6.71 4.90 14.49
CA MET A 156 6.57 4.83 13.03
C MET A 156 6.84 3.42 12.51
N LEU A 157 7.91 2.76 12.95
CA LEU A 157 8.23 1.39 12.53
C LEU A 157 7.18 0.39 13.03
N SER A 158 6.70 0.53 14.27
CA SER A 158 5.61 -0.26 14.81
C SER A 158 4.36 -0.16 13.94
N LEU A 159 3.93 1.06 13.61
CA LEU A 159 2.76 1.31 12.78
C LEU A 159 2.95 0.80 11.34
N ASN A 160 4.07 1.19 10.70
CA ASN A 160 4.28 0.93 9.27
C ASN A 160 4.61 -0.55 8.98
N ILE A 161 5.31 -1.24 9.89
CA ILE A 161 5.81 -2.61 9.69
C ILE A 161 5.04 -3.60 10.55
N LEU A 162 5.18 -3.51 11.88
CA LEU A 162 4.73 -4.57 12.78
C LEU A 162 3.22 -4.76 12.69
N THR A 163 2.45 -3.69 12.80
CA THR A 163 0.98 -3.77 12.70
C THR A 163 0.51 -4.34 11.36
N SER A 164 1.08 -3.87 10.23
CA SER A 164 0.71 -4.38 8.92
C SER A 164 1.06 -5.87 8.75
N THR A 165 2.19 -6.30 9.32
CA THR A 165 2.62 -7.69 9.34
C THR A 165 1.70 -8.55 10.19
N ASP A 166 1.40 -8.13 11.41
CA ASP A 166 0.49 -8.85 12.33
C ASP A 166 -0.88 -9.07 11.71
N LEU A 167 -1.50 -8.00 11.17
CA LEU A 167 -2.80 -8.09 10.52
C LEU A 167 -2.78 -9.06 9.33
N THR A 168 -1.71 -9.02 8.53
CA THR A 168 -1.53 -9.93 7.41
C THR A 168 -1.42 -11.38 7.88
N TYR A 169 -0.55 -11.67 8.85
CA TYR A 169 -0.35 -13.04 9.36
C TYR A 169 -1.59 -13.62 10.04
N HIS A 170 -2.43 -12.77 10.64
CA HIS A 170 -3.67 -13.22 11.28
C HIS A 170 -4.83 -13.45 10.31
N LEU A 171 -4.92 -12.69 9.21
CA LEU A 171 -6.04 -12.78 8.26
C LEU A 171 -5.74 -13.66 7.04
N LEU A 172 -4.48 -13.69 6.57
CA LEU A 172 -4.08 -14.45 5.40
C LEU A 172 -4.36 -15.97 5.50
N PRO A 173 -4.10 -16.67 6.62
CA PRO A 173 -4.37 -18.11 6.71
C PRO A 173 -5.83 -18.46 6.41
N GLY A 174 -6.79 -17.74 6.98
CA GLY A 174 -8.21 -17.96 6.70
C GLY A 174 -8.59 -17.67 5.24
N MET A 175 -7.98 -16.64 4.61
CA MET A 175 -8.17 -16.38 3.18
C MET A 175 -7.64 -17.53 2.32
N LEU A 176 -6.46 -18.06 2.65
CA LEU A 176 -5.84 -19.19 1.95
C LEU A 176 -6.63 -20.50 2.11
N GLU A 177 -7.24 -20.72 3.28
CA GLU A 177 -8.09 -21.86 3.55
C GLU A 177 -9.38 -21.81 2.71
N ARG A 178 -9.99 -20.65 2.58
CA ARG A 178 -11.19 -20.44 1.75
C ARG A 178 -10.91 -20.40 0.24
N GLY A 179 -9.65 -20.20 -0.16
CA GLY A 179 -9.26 -20.08 -1.55
C GLY A 179 -9.60 -18.72 -2.19
N HIS A 180 -9.98 -17.71 -1.42
CA HIS A 180 -10.27 -16.35 -1.89
C HIS A 180 -10.00 -15.30 -0.82
N GLY A 181 -9.76 -14.07 -1.27
CA GLY A 181 -9.48 -12.92 -0.44
C GLY A 181 -8.41 -12.03 -1.05
N ALA A 182 -8.24 -10.84 -0.48
CA ALA A 182 -7.21 -9.91 -0.94
C ALA A 182 -6.61 -9.08 0.19
N ILE A 183 -5.36 -8.68 0.00
CA ILE A 183 -4.63 -7.77 0.89
C ILE A 183 -4.00 -6.66 0.06
N ILE A 184 -4.24 -5.41 0.43
CA ILE A 184 -3.57 -4.25 -0.15
C ILE A 184 -2.70 -3.60 0.92
N ASN A 185 -1.39 -3.62 0.72
CA ASN A 185 -0.42 -2.96 1.58
C ASN A 185 -0.02 -1.61 0.97
N VAL A 186 -0.30 -0.51 1.65
CA VAL A 186 0.06 0.83 1.18
C VAL A 186 1.52 1.12 1.49
N SER A 187 2.37 0.86 0.51
CA SER A 187 3.77 1.20 0.50
C SER A 187 4.00 2.66 0.03
N SER A 188 4.98 2.93 -0.80
CA SER A 188 5.31 4.25 -1.36
C SER A 188 6.24 4.11 -2.56
N ALA A 189 6.27 5.10 -3.45
CA ALA A 189 7.34 5.23 -4.44
C ALA A 189 8.74 5.37 -3.79
N ALA A 190 8.80 5.85 -2.54
CA ALA A 190 10.03 5.87 -1.73
C ALA A 190 10.60 4.48 -1.41
N ALA A 191 9.81 3.41 -1.59
CA ALA A 191 10.25 2.03 -1.37
C ALA A 191 11.31 1.54 -2.37
N PHE A 192 11.43 2.18 -3.52
CA PHE A 192 12.33 1.75 -4.60
C PHE A 192 13.75 2.28 -4.47
N GLN A 193 14.01 3.21 -3.52
CA GLN A 193 15.31 3.85 -3.34
C GLN A 193 15.54 4.26 -1.89
N PRO A 194 16.80 4.39 -1.44
CA PRO A 194 17.10 5.07 -0.19
C PRO A 194 16.76 6.57 -0.31
N VAL A 195 16.13 7.14 0.73
CA VAL A 195 15.71 8.55 0.76
C VAL A 195 16.36 9.23 1.94
N ALA A 196 17.26 10.19 1.66
CA ALA A 196 17.87 11.02 2.70
C ALA A 196 16.80 11.83 3.44
N PHE A 197 17.00 12.08 4.73
CA PHE A 197 16.06 12.72 5.67
C PHE A 197 14.73 11.97 5.90
N MET A 198 14.55 10.81 5.24
CA MET A 198 13.41 9.91 5.42
C MET A 198 13.87 8.44 5.50
N ALA A 199 15.06 8.18 6.03
CA ALA A 199 15.72 6.87 5.95
C ALA A 199 14.85 5.75 6.52
N ALA A 200 14.36 5.88 7.76
CA ALA A 200 13.53 4.87 8.40
C ALA A 200 12.17 4.70 7.72
N TYR A 201 11.56 5.79 7.22
CA TYR A 201 10.32 5.72 6.45
C TYR A 201 10.52 4.96 5.14
N ALA A 202 11.51 5.33 4.32
CA ALA A 202 11.78 4.66 3.05
C ALA A 202 12.08 3.16 3.26
N ALA A 203 12.86 2.83 4.29
CA ALA A 203 13.14 1.45 4.67
C ALA A 203 11.87 0.69 5.08
N SER A 204 10.97 1.31 5.86
CA SER A 204 9.69 0.69 6.23
C SER A 204 8.79 0.42 5.03
N LYS A 205 8.77 1.31 4.05
CA LYS A 205 7.99 1.16 2.82
C LYS A 205 8.62 0.15 1.85
N SER A 206 9.95 0.04 1.84
CA SER A 206 10.67 -1.00 1.12
C SER A 206 10.38 -2.40 1.70
N PHE A 207 10.31 -2.52 3.03
CA PHE A 207 9.87 -3.75 3.69
C PHE A 207 8.48 -4.17 3.18
N LEU A 208 7.48 -3.25 3.22
CA LEU A 208 6.12 -3.57 2.77
C LEU A 208 6.05 -3.96 1.29
N LEU A 209 6.85 -3.33 0.43
CA LEU A 209 6.92 -3.70 -0.98
C LEU A 209 7.39 -5.14 -1.15
N HIS A 210 8.57 -5.49 -0.63
CA HIS A 210 9.14 -6.83 -0.77
C HIS A 210 8.30 -7.91 -0.05
N PHE A 211 7.78 -7.60 1.13
CA PHE A 211 6.86 -8.46 1.88
C PHE A 211 5.61 -8.79 1.06
N SER A 212 5.01 -7.79 0.42
CA SER A 212 3.82 -7.98 -0.41
C SER A 212 4.09 -8.81 -1.66
N GLU A 213 5.23 -8.56 -2.34
CA GLU A 213 5.61 -9.28 -3.55
C GLU A 213 5.92 -10.77 -3.26
N ALA A 214 6.60 -11.05 -2.14
CA ALA A 214 6.88 -12.42 -1.71
C ALA A 214 5.59 -13.17 -1.39
N LEU A 215 4.72 -12.59 -0.55
CA LEU A 215 3.45 -13.20 -0.20
C LEU A 215 2.50 -13.35 -1.40
N TRP A 216 2.53 -12.40 -2.36
CA TRP A 216 1.78 -12.57 -3.61
C TRP A 216 2.21 -13.82 -4.36
N ALA A 217 3.52 -14.09 -4.46
CA ALA A 217 4.03 -15.28 -5.13
C ALA A 217 3.59 -16.57 -4.43
N GLU A 218 3.56 -16.59 -3.09
CA GLU A 218 3.15 -17.74 -2.28
C GLU A 218 1.63 -17.99 -2.32
N ALA A 219 0.83 -16.92 -2.34
CA ALA A 219 -0.64 -16.99 -2.15
C ALA A 219 -1.44 -17.09 -3.45
N ARG A 220 -0.90 -16.60 -4.57
CA ARG A 220 -1.66 -16.46 -5.83
C ARG A 220 -2.22 -17.78 -6.35
N SER A 221 -1.46 -18.88 -6.25
CA SER A 221 -1.89 -20.21 -6.68
C SER A 221 -2.99 -20.81 -5.78
N ARG A 222 -3.18 -20.21 -4.61
CA ARG A 222 -4.19 -20.57 -3.61
C ARG A 222 -5.39 -19.62 -3.59
N GLY A 223 -5.57 -18.82 -4.65
CA GLY A 223 -6.74 -17.96 -4.84
C GLY A 223 -6.66 -16.59 -4.17
N VAL A 224 -5.63 -16.28 -3.37
CA VAL A 224 -5.50 -15.01 -2.64
C VAL A 224 -4.58 -14.04 -3.39
N THR A 225 -4.95 -12.75 -3.42
CA THR A 225 -4.17 -11.70 -4.08
C THR A 225 -3.60 -10.71 -3.06
N ILE A 226 -2.32 -10.46 -3.13
CA ILE A 226 -1.66 -9.46 -2.29
C ILE A 226 -1.04 -8.39 -3.19
N VAL A 227 -1.30 -7.12 -2.89
CA VAL A 227 -0.87 -5.98 -3.72
C VAL A 227 -0.08 -4.98 -2.89
N ALA A 228 1.12 -4.62 -3.34
CA ALA A 228 1.81 -3.43 -2.86
C ALA A 228 1.32 -2.20 -3.66
N LEU A 229 0.62 -1.28 -3.00
CA LEU A 229 0.31 0.03 -3.55
C LEU A 229 1.46 0.98 -3.24
N CYS A 230 2.12 1.51 -4.27
CA CYS A 230 3.29 2.38 -4.15
C CYS A 230 2.96 3.80 -4.68
N PRO A 231 2.20 4.63 -3.95
CA PRO A 231 1.87 5.96 -4.39
C PRO A 231 3.11 6.86 -4.44
N GLY A 232 3.14 7.78 -5.40
CA GLY A 232 3.96 8.99 -5.32
C GLY A 232 3.31 10.03 -4.41
N VAL A 233 3.67 11.29 -4.59
CA VAL A 233 3.06 12.41 -3.85
C VAL A 233 1.55 12.41 -4.05
N THR A 234 0.82 12.25 -2.94
CA THR A 234 -0.64 12.20 -2.94
C THR A 234 -1.19 13.33 -2.08
N ARG A 235 -2.28 13.97 -2.51
CA ARG A 235 -2.92 15.09 -1.82
C ARG A 235 -3.63 14.60 -0.56
N THR A 236 -2.90 14.59 0.55
CA THR A 236 -3.36 14.17 1.88
C THR A 236 -2.61 14.97 2.94
N ASP A 237 -3.00 14.85 4.20
CA ASP A 237 -2.33 15.48 5.35
C ASP A 237 -0.96 14.86 5.67
N PHE A 238 -0.52 13.86 4.91
CA PHE A 238 0.70 13.09 5.18
C PHE A 238 1.94 13.97 5.40
N PHE A 239 2.18 14.95 4.53
CA PHE A 239 3.37 15.81 4.62
C PHE A 239 3.29 16.80 5.80
N SER A 240 2.09 17.28 6.13
CA SER A 240 1.88 18.10 7.34
C SER A 240 2.17 17.28 8.60
N ILE A 241 1.71 16.03 8.66
CA ILE A 241 1.98 15.10 9.76
C ILE A 241 3.48 14.71 9.81
N ALA A 242 4.13 14.61 8.66
CA ALA A 242 5.55 14.27 8.54
C ALA A 242 6.50 15.45 8.90
N GLY A 243 5.97 16.59 9.36
CA GLY A 243 6.76 17.74 9.81
C GLY A 243 7.13 18.75 8.73
N VAL A 244 6.53 18.66 7.53
CA VAL A 244 6.79 19.59 6.41
C VAL A 244 5.51 20.20 5.85
N PRO A 245 4.79 21.02 6.66
CA PRO A 245 3.58 21.69 6.21
C PRO A 245 3.88 22.60 5.01
N GLY A 246 2.92 22.75 4.07
CA GLY A 246 3.08 23.54 2.85
C GLY A 246 3.95 22.91 1.76
N TRP A 247 4.53 21.72 2.02
CA TRP A 247 5.34 21.01 1.01
C TRP A 247 4.52 20.63 -0.23
N LEU A 248 3.25 20.22 -0.04
CA LEU A 248 2.34 19.87 -1.13
C LEU A 248 2.02 21.03 -2.09
N GLU A 249 2.02 22.26 -1.60
CA GLU A 249 1.73 23.44 -2.41
C GLU A 249 2.79 23.68 -3.50
N LYS A 250 4.01 23.20 -3.24
CA LYS A 250 5.17 23.36 -4.13
C LYS A 250 5.39 22.18 -5.06
N HIS A 251 4.63 21.08 -4.89
CA HIS A 251 4.88 19.84 -5.62
C HIS A 251 3.59 19.31 -6.26
N THR A 252 3.71 18.78 -7.48
CA THR A 252 2.61 18.11 -8.16
C THR A 252 2.17 16.87 -7.38
N SER A 253 0.90 16.82 -7.01
CA SER A 253 0.31 15.73 -6.23
C SER A 253 -0.83 15.04 -6.98
N MET A 254 -1.02 13.76 -6.72
CA MET A 254 -2.13 12.99 -7.28
C MET A 254 -3.31 12.97 -6.31
N PRO A 255 -4.58 13.10 -6.77
CA PRO A 255 -5.72 12.94 -5.89
C PRO A 255 -5.85 11.49 -5.40
N PRO A 256 -6.25 11.26 -4.12
CA PRO A 256 -6.44 9.93 -3.54
C PRO A 256 -7.32 9.01 -4.39
N ALA A 257 -8.36 9.56 -5.01
CA ALA A 257 -9.30 8.81 -5.86
C ALA A 257 -8.62 8.07 -7.03
N LYS A 258 -7.61 8.68 -7.65
CA LYS A 258 -6.85 8.02 -8.73
C LYS A 258 -5.92 6.94 -8.18
N VAL A 259 -5.34 7.16 -7.00
CA VAL A 259 -4.45 6.21 -6.31
C VAL A 259 -5.22 4.95 -5.93
N VAL A 260 -6.35 5.09 -5.26
CA VAL A 260 -7.20 3.98 -4.81
C VAL A 260 -7.77 3.20 -6.00
N ARG A 261 -8.25 3.91 -7.03
CA ARG A 261 -8.74 3.25 -8.25
C ARG A 261 -7.67 2.39 -8.90
N ALA A 262 -6.41 2.84 -8.93
CA ALA A 262 -5.31 2.07 -9.47
C ALA A 262 -5.03 0.81 -8.62
N ALA A 263 -5.09 0.92 -7.29
CA ALA A 263 -4.91 -0.21 -6.38
C ALA A 263 -5.99 -1.30 -6.58
N ILE A 264 -7.26 -0.90 -6.59
CA ILE A 264 -8.39 -1.82 -6.78
C ILE A 264 -8.29 -2.52 -8.14
N ARG A 265 -8.05 -1.80 -9.22
CA ARG A 265 -7.84 -2.39 -10.56
C ARG A 265 -6.65 -3.35 -10.61
N THR A 266 -5.60 -3.08 -9.86
CA THR A 266 -4.41 -3.95 -9.78
C THR A 266 -4.72 -5.22 -9.03
N MET A 267 -5.47 -5.14 -7.95
CA MET A 267 -6.00 -6.27 -7.20
C MET A 267 -6.89 -7.16 -8.07
N GLU A 268 -7.86 -6.56 -8.78
CA GLU A 268 -8.75 -7.26 -9.72
C GLU A 268 -7.98 -7.97 -10.86
N LYS A 269 -6.83 -7.40 -11.26
CA LYS A 269 -5.92 -8.01 -12.25
C LYS A 269 -4.89 -8.97 -11.65
N ARG A 270 -4.96 -9.27 -10.36
CA ARG A 270 -4.05 -10.17 -9.62
C ARG A 270 -2.56 -9.84 -9.77
N ARG A 271 -2.22 -8.56 -9.93
CA ARG A 271 -0.83 -8.10 -10.04
C ARG A 271 -0.25 -7.84 -8.65
N GLN A 272 1.07 -8.02 -8.51
CA GLN A 272 1.78 -7.92 -7.23
C GLN A 272 1.96 -6.48 -6.72
N PHE A 273 2.10 -5.49 -7.61
CA PHE A 273 2.25 -4.09 -7.19
C PHE A 273 1.72 -3.10 -8.23
N VAL A 274 1.54 -1.85 -7.80
CA VAL A 274 1.23 -0.71 -8.67
C VAL A 274 1.89 0.57 -8.19
N VAL A 275 2.47 1.31 -9.12
CA VAL A 275 2.91 2.70 -8.93
C VAL A 275 1.95 3.60 -9.72
N PRO A 276 1.01 4.31 -9.05
CA PRO A 276 0.04 5.14 -9.75
C PRO A 276 0.72 6.32 -10.46
N GLY A 277 0.39 6.50 -11.76
CA GLY A 277 0.93 7.55 -12.61
C GLY A 277 2.21 7.13 -13.34
N TRP A 278 2.19 7.27 -14.68
CA TRP A 278 3.27 6.83 -15.55
C TRP A 278 4.63 7.51 -15.23
N LYS A 279 4.61 8.79 -14.82
CA LYS A 279 5.84 9.52 -14.42
C LYS A 279 6.47 8.91 -13.16
N ASN A 280 5.64 8.59 -12.16
CA ASN A 280 6.11 7.93 -10.95
C ASN A 280 6.66 6.53 -11.25
N TYR A 281 5.97 5.77 -12.11
CA TYR A 281 6.43 4.45 -12.53
C TYR A 281 7.76 4.52 -13.28
N LEU A 282 7.89 5.45 -14.23
CA LEU A 282 9.14 5.66 -14.95
C LEU A 282 10.30 6.02 -13.99
N LEU A 283 10.03 6.87 -13.00
CA LEU A 283 11.04 7.20 -11.99
C LEU A 283 11.53 5.96 -11.24
N THR A 284 10.63 5.03 -10.87
CA THR A 284 11.05 3.80 -10.17
C THR A 284 11.92 2.89 -11.06
N ILE A 285 11.72 2.92 -12.38
CA ILE A 285 12.58 2.20 -13.33
C ILE A 285 13.95 2.89 -13.44
N LEU A 286 13.96 4.21 -13.62
CA LEU A 286 15.21 4.98 -13.74
C LEU A 286 16.10 4.82 -12.49
N VAL A 287 15.51 4.78 -11.31
CA VAL A 287 16.25 4.52 -10.06
C VAL A 287 16.94 3.16 -10.05
N ARG A 288 16.32 2.12 -10.65
CA ARG A 288 16.95 0.79 -10.79
C ARG A 288 18.15 0.78 -11.73
N LEU A 289 18.18 1.66 -12.70
CA LEU A 289 19.28 1.82 -13.66
C LEU A 289 20.38 2.76 -13.16
N ALA A 290 20.05 3.64 -12.23
CA ALA A 290 21.01 4.56 -11.63
C ALA A 290 21.93 3.86 -10.61
N THR A 291 23.15 4.41 -10.40
CA THR A 291 23.96 3.93 -9.30
C THR A 291 23.32 4.28 -7.95
N ARG A 292 23.51 3.45 -6.93
CA ARG A 292 22.98 3.70 -5.58
C ARG A 292 23.42 5.06 -5.04
N ARG A 293 24.65 5.49 -5.30
CA ARG A 293 25.19 6.79 -4.92
C ARG A 293 24.43 7.95 -5.57
N THR A 294 24.13 7.85 -6.85
CA THR A 294 23.34 8.85 -7.58
C THR A 294 21.95 8.98 -6.99
N ALA A 295 21.24 7.84 -6.79
CA ALA A 295 19.90 7.84 -6.21
C ALA A 295 19.84 8.51 -4.82
N VAL A 296 20.80 8.22 -3.94
CA VAL A 296 20.89 8.86 -2.61
C VAL A 296 21.15 10.37 -2.74
N ASN A 297 22.08 10.80 -3.59
CA ASN A 297 22.40 12.22 -3.74
C ASN A 297 21.23 13.03 -4.30
N GLU A 298 20.48 12.47 -5.26
CA GLU A 298 19.29 13.15 -5.81
C GLU A 298 18.16 13.20 -4.76
N SER A 299 17.97 12.15 -3.97
CA SER A 299 17.00 12.17 -2.86
C SER A 299 17.35 13.24 -1.82
N LYS A 300 18.64 13.41 -1.52
CA LYS A 300 19.14 14.45 -0.61
C LYS A 300 18.81 15.86 -1.11
N ARG A 301 18.92 16.09 -2.42
CA ARG A 301 18.58 17.41 -3.02
C ARG A 301 17.07 17.68 -2.93
N PHE A 302 16.25 16.64 -3.11
CA PHE A 302 14.81 16.75 -3.15
C PHE A 302 14.17 16.97 -1.77
N PHE A 303 14.68 16.29 -0.73
CA PHE A 303 14.12 16.33 0.63
C PHE A 303 14.91 17.16 1.64
N ARG A 304 15.95 17.90 1.20
CA ARG A 304 16.73 18.74 2.12
C ARG A 304 15.82 19.70 2.88
N PRO A 305 15.78 19.66 4.23
CA PRO A 305 15.08 20.66 5.01
C PRO A 305 15.58 22.04 4.63
N GLY A 306 14.68 22.95 4.25
CA GLY A 306 15.12 24.28 3.83
C GLY A 306 15.79 25.01 5.00
N ARG A 307 16.81 25.80 4.72
CA ARG A 307 17.53 26.71 5.67
C ARG A 307 16.63 27.55 6.59
N ARG A 308 15.34 27.66 6.26
CA ARG A 308 14.35 28.44 7.05
C ARG A 308 14.06 27.85 8.45
N ALA A 309 14.27 26.55 8.69
CA ALA A 309 14.16 25.99 10.04
C ALA A 309 15.33 26.45 10.92
N GLU A 310 16.53 26.56 10.34
CA GLU A 310 17.72 27.09 11.02
C GLU A 310 17.61 28.61 11.27
N GLU A 311 17.06 29.35 10.32
CA GLU A 311 16.81 30.80 10.45
C GLU A 311 15.66 31.10 11.43
N ALA A 312 14.62 30.26 11.52
CA ALA A 312 13.55 30.40 12.50
C ALA A 312 14.03 30.04 13.92
N ALA A 313 14.87 29.03 14.07
CA ALA A 313 15.50 28.67 15.35
C ALA A 313 16.50 29.76 15.78
N ALA A 314 17.32 30.30 14.88
CA ALA A 314 18.25 31.38 15.16
C ALA A 314 17.53 32.69 15.56
N ASN A 315 16.43 33.05 14.90
CA ASN A 315 15.63 34.22 15.25
C ASN A 315 14.87 34.08 16.59
N SER A 316 14.42 32.85 16.94
CA SER A 316 13.79 32.63 18.26
C SER A 316 14.81 32.71 19.42
N THR A 317 16.04 32.31 19.17
CA THR A 317 17.16 32.43 20.17
C THR A 317 17.62 33.88 20.33
N ALA A 318 17.62 34.67 19.25
CA ALA A 318 17.98 36.09 19.30
C ALA A 318 16.91 36.93 20.03
N GLN A 319 15.61 36.62 19.83
CA GLN A 319 14.51 37.32 20.51
C GLN A 319 14.39 36.94 21.99
N GLY A 320 14.88 35.77 22.42
CA GLY A 320 14.94 35.37 23.84
C GLY A 320 16.05 36.06 24.62
N GLN A 321 17.14 36.48 23.97
CA GLN A 321 18.25 37.18 24.61
C GLN A 321 18.03 38.70 24.77
N ASP A 322 17.15 39.29 23.93
CA ASP A 322 16.81 40.73 24.07
C ASP A 322 15.68 40.95 25.10
N ALA A 323 15.04 39.90 25.62
CA ALA A 323 14.02 40.00 26.67
C ALA A 323 14.58 39.81 28.11
N GLU A 324 15.87 39.47 28.26
CA GLU A 324 16.54 39.28 29.55
C GLU A 324 17.58 40.39 29.88
N ASN A 325 17.70 41.42 29.04
CA ASN A 325 18.46 42.66 29.31
C ASN A 325 17.48 43.84 29.44
#